data_2159826c50429dc0758ec5b3cc5c49d5
#
_entry.id   2159826c50429dc0758ec5b3cc5c49d5
#
_cell.length_a   1.000
_cell.length_b   1.000
_cell.length_c   1.000
_cell.angle_alpha   90.00
_cell.angle_beta   90.00
_cell.angle_gamma   90.00
#
_symmetry.space_group_name_H-M   'P 1'
#
loop_
_entity.id
_entity.type
_entity.pdbx_description
1 polymer ?
#
loop_
_entity_poly.entity_id
_entity_poly.type
_entity_poly.pdbx_seq_one_letter_code
_entity_poly.pdbx_strand_id
1 'polypeptide(L)'
;MALIFDEIQGKVLKIGRDNDNLIDFSTDNQIRFRVNGGDEANMTNAFFYPHSNDGMALGIGTNAWSDLFLASGATINFNNGDVTLTH
;
A
#
# COMPACT_ATOMS: atom_id res chain seq x y z
N MET A 1 -30.34 8.97 -4.62
CA MET A 1 -29.67 10.23 -4.98
C MET A 1 -28.24 9.95 -5.44
N ALA A 2 -27.82 10.55 -6.53
CA ALA A 2 -26.45 10.47 -7.01
C ALA A 2 -25.71 11.73 -6.60
N LEU A 3 -24.48 11.57 -6.06
CA LEU A 3 -23.59 12.68 -5.76
C LEU A 3 -22.48 12.70 -6.80
N ILE A 4 -22.28 13.86 -7.43
CA ILE A 4 -21.26 14.04 -8.45
C ILE A 4 -20.28 15.11 -7.96
N PHE A 5 -19.01 14.75 -7.85
CA PHE A 5 -17.93 15.65 -7.45
C PHE A 5 -16.78 15.58 -8.44
N ASP A 6 -16.23 16.73 -8.82
CA ASP A 6 -14.98 16.78 -9.56
C ASP A 6 -13.80 16.45 -8.64
N GLU A 7 -13.88 16.88 -7.38
CA GLU A 7 -12.86 16.64 -6.36
C GLU A 7 -13.51 16.38 -5.01
N ILE A 8 -12.89 15.50 -4.22
CA ILE A 8 -13.24 15.28 -2.81
C ILE A 8 -11.95 15.38 -2.01
N GLN A 9 -11.85 16.37 -1.12
CA GLN A 9 -10.67 16.59 -0.30
C GLN A 9 -11.06 16.84 1.15
N GLY A 10 -10.26 16.30 2.07
CA GLY A 10 -10.45 16.53 3.51
C GLY A 10 -9.25 15.99 4.27
N LYS A 11 -8.80 16.74 5.28
CA LYS A 11 -7.61 16.39 6.06
C LYS A 11 -7.75 15.08 6.85
N VAL A 12 -8.99 14.68 7.14
CA VAL A 12 -9.28 13.45 7.87
C VAL A 12 -10.17 12.52 7.06
N LEU A 13 -10.13 12.64 5.75
CA LEU A 13 -10.98 11.89 4.84
C LEU A 13 -10.66 10.40 4.90
N LYS A 14 -11.73 9.60 5.01
CA LYS A 14 -11.68 8.14 4.91
C LYS A 14 -12.78 7.71 3.95
N ILE A 15 -12.45 6.83 3.00
CA ILE A 15 -13.39 6.35 1.98
C ILE A 15 -13.38 4.82 2.02
N GLY A 16 -14.54 4.22 2.23
CA GLY A 16 -14.62 2.77 2.22
C GLY A 16 -16.02 2.26 2.48
N ARG A 17 -16.09 0.95 2.62
CA ARG A 17 -17.32 0.24 2.88
C ARG A 17 -17.86 0.51 4.30
N ASP A 18 -16.94 0.54 5.27
CA ASP A 18 -17.22 0.69 6.70
C ASP A 18 -15.91 1.07 7.41
N ASN A 19 -15.90 1.11 8.74
CA ASN A 19 -14.70 1.46 9.50
C ASN A 19 -13.61 0.39 9.44
N ASP A 20 -13.95 -0.82 9.03
CA ASP A 20 -13.01 -1.94 8.94
C ASP A 20 -12.35 -2.06 7.57
N ASN A 21 -12.94 -1.46 6.54
CA ASN A 21 -12.50 -1.63 5.15
C ASN A 21 -12.55 -0.29 4.43
N LEU A 22 -11.41 0.41 4.35
CA LEU A 22 -11.37 1.77 3.80
C LEU A 22 -9.96 2.17 3.35
N ILE A 23 -9.91 3.29 2.65
CA ILE A 23 -8.67 4.00 2.35
C ILE A 23 -8.65 5.25 3.23
N ASP A 24 -7.55 5.44 3.97
CA ASP A 24 -7.43 6.47 5.00
C ASP A 24 -6.42 7.54 4.58
N PHE A 25 -6.90 8.78 4.47
CA PHE A 25 -6.10 9.95 4.10
C PHE A 25 -5.84 10.87 5.30
N SER A 26 -6.12 10.43 6.53
CA SER A 26 -6.07 11.30 7.71
C SER A 26 -4.66 11.63 8.20
N THR A 27 -3.65 10.92 7.72
CA THR A 27 -2.25 11.23 8.01
C THR A 27 -1.65 12.00 6.83
N ASP A 28 -1.06 13.16 7.11
CA ASP A 28 -0.45 13.99 6.07
C ASP A 28 0.67 13.24 5.35
N ASN A 29 0.71 13.36 4.02
CA ASN A 29 1.73 12.73 3.17
C ASN A 29 1.76 11.20 3.26
N GLN A 30 0.63 10.58 3.61
CA GLN A 30 0.51 9.13 3.69
C GLN A 30 -0.89 8.66 3.30
N ILE A 31 -0.96 7.55 2.58
CA ILE A 31 -2.21 6.84 2.27
C ILE A 31 -2.14 5.48 2.94
N ARG A 32 -3.19 5.12 3.70
CA ARG A 32 -3.29 3.81 4.37
C ARG A 32 -4.43 3.00 3.80
N PHE A 33 -4.20 1.72 3.67
CA PHE A 33 -5.20 0.74 3.22
C PHE A 33 -5.58 -0.11 4.41
N ARG A 34 -6.86 -0.07 4.80
CA ARG A 34 -7.40 -0.84 5.91
C ARG A 34 -8.30 -1.94 5.41
N VAL A 35 -8.09 -3.15 5.91
CA VAL A 35 -8.90 -4.32 5.62
C VAL A 35 -9.11 -5.09 6.90
N ASN A 36 -10.36 -5.49 7.16
CA ASN A 36 -10.74 -6.28 8.33
C ASN A 36 -10.27 -5.65 9.66
N GLY A 37 -10.46 -4.33 9.77
CA GLY A 37 -10.22 -3.59 11.01
C GLY A 37 -8.78 -3.17 11.27
N GLY A 38 -7.82 -3.57 10.43
CA GLY A 38 -6.41 -3.22 10.58
C GLY A 38 -5.85 -2.49 9.37
N ASP A 39 -4.94 -1.54 9.62
CA ASP A 39 -4.16 -0.94 8.55
C ASP A 39 -3.15 -1.98 8.05
N GLU A 40 -3.19 -2.31 6.77
CA GLU A 40 -2.42 -3.41 6.20
C GLU A 40 -1.26 -2.93 5.32
N ALA A 41 -1.47 -1.84 4.56
CA ALA A 41 -0.46 -1.27 3.68
C ALA A 41 -0.46 0.25 3.78
N ASN A 42 0.71 0.84 3.62
CA ASN A 42 0.91 2.29 3.63
C ASN A 42 1.68 2.72 2.39
N MET A 43 1.38 3.93 1.91
CA MET A 43 2.11 4.56 0.83
C MET A 43 2.54 5.97 1.22
N THR A 44 3.81 6.28 1.01
CA THR A 44 4.38 7.62 1.10
C THR A 44 4.94 8.02 -0.26
N ASN A 45 5.55 9.20 -0.37
CA ASN A 45 6.17 9.62 -1.62
C ASN A 45 7.37 8.74 -2.04
N ALA A 46 7.93 7.96 -1.12
CA ALA A 46 9.14 7.16 -1.36
C ALA A 46 8.90 5.65 -1.28
N PHE A 47 7.89 5.21 -0.53
CA PHE A 47 7.73 3.80 -0.22
C PHE A 47 6.28 3.35 -0.33
N PHE A 48 6.09 2.11 -0.74
CA PHE A 48 4.85 1.36 -0.55
C PHE A 48 5.19 0.11 0.25
N TYR A 49 4.62 -0.05 1.46
CA TYR A 49 5.09 -1.04 2.42
C TYR A 49 3.95 -1.59 3.29
N PRO A 50 4.06 -2.82 3.82
CA PRO A 50 3.08 -3.34 4.76
C PRO A 50 3.13 -2.57 6.08
N HIS A 51 2.00 -2.45 6.75
CA HIS A 51 1.91 -1.69 8.00
C HIS A 51 2.78 -2.28 9.12
N SER A 52 2.94 -3.59 9.13
CA SER A 52 3.80 -4.31 10.07
C SER A 52 4.89 -5.06 9.33
N ASN A 53 6.07 -5.20 9.95
CA ASN A 53 7.16 -5.98 9.38
C ASN A 53 6.70 -7.43 9.14
N ASP A 54 7.01 -7.96 7.96
CA ASP A 54 6.60 -9.31 7.54
C ASP A 54 5.07 -9.50 7.52
N GLY A 55 4.34 -8.40 7.34
CA GLY A 55 2.90 -8.39 7.55
C GLY A 55 2.06 -8.85 6.37
N MET A 56 2.49 -8.60 5.14
CA MET A 56 1.66 -8.84 3.97
C MET A 56 2.52 -9.29 2.79
N ALA A 57 2.07 -10.35 2.10
CA ALA A 57 2.72 -10.80 0.88
C ALA A 57 2.29 -9.97 -0.33
N LEU A 58 3.14 -9.87 -1.33
CA LEU A 58 2.79 -9.32 -2.63
C LEU A 58 2.40 -10.47 -3.56
N GLY A 59 1.11 -10.64 -3.79
CA GLY A 59 0.55 -11.77 -4.51
C GLY A 59 0.30 -12.99 -3.62
N ILE A 60 -0.37 -13.98 -4.17
CA ILE A 60 -0.66 -15.27 -3.51
C ILE A 60 -0.45 -16.40 -4.50
N GLY A 61 -0.36 -17.64 -4.01
CA GLY A 61 -0.03 -18.80 -4.82
C GLY A 61 -1.01 -19.10 -5.96
N THR A 62 -2.27 -18.71 -5.81
CA THR A 62 -3.32 -18.90 -6.83
C THR A 62 -3.51 -17.68 -7.73
N ASN A 63 -3.02 -16.51 -7.31
CA ASN A 63 -3.18 -15.24 -8.04
C ASN A 63 -1.85 -14.49 -7.98
N ALA A 64 -0.92 -14.91 -8.81
CA ALA A 64 0.42 -14.35 -8.88
C ALA A 64 0.47 -13.16 -9.84
N TRP A 65 1.38 -12.23 -9.59
CA TRP A 65 1.69 -11.16 -10.53
C TRP A 65 2.35 -11.73 -11.77
N SER A 66 2.00 -11.20 -12.95
CA SER A 66 2.60 -11.66 -14.21
C SER A 66 4.06 -11.22 -14.33
N ASP A 67 4.36 -9.97 -14.02
CA ASP A 67 5.66 -9.37 -14.25
C ASP A 67 6.03 -8.39 -13.14
N LEU A 68 7.32 -8.17 -12.94
CA LEU A 68 7.87 -7.14 -12.08
C LEU A 68 8.92 -6.35 -12.86
N PHE A 69 8.66 -5.06 -13.12
CA PHE A 69 9.56 -4.18 -13.86
C PHE A 69 10.35 -3.31 -12.89
N LEU A 70 11.66 -3.49 -12.87
CA LEU A 70 12.57 -2.73 -12.02
C LEU A 70 13.55 -1.93 -12.87
N ALA A 71 13.94 -0.75 -12.40
CA ALA A 71 14.88 0.12 -13.10
C ALA A 71 16.29 -0.48 -13.12
N SER A 72 17.12 0.02 -14.05
CA SER A 72 18.55 -0.28 -14.06
C SER A 72 19.17 0.12 -12.72
N GLY A 73 19.98 -0.75 -12.14
CA GLY A 73 20.59 -0.54 -10.83
C GLY A 73 19.69 -0.89 -9.65
N ALA A 74 18.46 -1.37 -9.90
CA ALA A 74 17.56 -1.76 -8.82
C ALA A 74 18.05 -2.99 -8.07
N THR A 75 17.66 -3.10 -6.81
CA THR A 75 18.04 -4.18 -5.91
C THR A 75 16.82 -4.92 -5.41
N ILE A 76 16.84 -6.26 -5.45
CA ILE A 76 15.95 -7.11 -4.67
C ILE A 76 16.69 -7.43 -3.37
N ASN A 77 16.09 -7.05 -2.24
CA ASN A 77 16.74 -7.04 -0.94
C ASN A 77 16.00 -7.94 0.04
N PHE A 78 16.67 -8.91 0.63
CA PHE A 78 16.12 -9.81 1.63
C PHE A 78 16.71 -9.49 3.00
N ASN A 79 15.83 -9.38 3.99
CA ASN A 79 16.21 -9.24 5.39
C ASN A 79 17.26 -8.13 5.61
N ASN A 80 16.95 -6.93 5.08
CA ASN A 80 17.75 -5.71 5.25
C ASN A 80 19.22 -5.88 4.87
N GLY A 81 19.45 -6.47 3.71
CA GLY A 81 20.79 -6.62 3.15
C GLY A 81 21.46 -7.98 3.39
N ASP A 82 20.76 -8.91 4.05
CA ASP A 82 21.31 -10.24 4.29
C ASP A 82 21.59 -10.99 2.99
N VAL A 83 20.65 -10.91 2.04
CA VAL A 83 20.83 -11.40 0.66
C VAL A 83 20.28 -10.34 -0.27
N THR A 84 21.02 -9.98 -1.32
CA THR A 84 20.57 -9.03 -2.33
C THR A 84 20.80 -9.56 -3.73
N LEU A 85 19.91 -9.18 -4.65
CA LEU A 85 20.10 -9.33 -6.09
C LEU A 85 20.05 -7.93 -6.69
N THR A 86 21.15 -7.49 -7.30
CA THR A 86 21.28 -6.14 -7.86
C THR A 86 21.49 -6.23 -9.37
N HIS A 87 20.73 -5.43 -10.08
CA HIS A 87 20.88 -5.29 -11.52
C HIS A 87 22.12 -4.53 -11.92
#